data_78aa57a41ec67e2235ed4e7bfa7d1308
#
_entry.id   78aa57a41ec67e2235ed4e7bfa7d1308
#
_cell.length_a   1.000
_cell.length_b   1.000
_cell.length_c   1.000
_cell.angle_alpha   90.00
_cell.angle_beta   90.00
_cell.angle_gamma   90.00
#
_symmetry.space_group_name_H-M   'P 1'
#
loop_
_entity.id
_entity.type
_entity.pdbx_description
1 polymer ?
#
loop_
_entity_poly.entity_id
_entity_poly.type
_entity_poly.pdbx_seq_one_letter_code
_entity_poly.pdbx_strand_id
1 'polypeptide(L)'
;MKKKIMITGSEGFLGGRIAAYYEGRCEIIRVGHGDLDISDEGSVAEYLNGKNPDVVIHCAAVSNTRTCEDNPGLSEAVNLKGPVNMAKGCKENGSRLLFMSSDQIYAGSSLERANKEDDEIPFVNVYGTHKKQAEDEILRILPHGICLRLSWMYDFPVRGLKSSSNLLTNLIQAMVQDRPMRLPVHDCRGITWVQEVVKNLEPAMDLPGGVYNFGSENVLSSYETGKRVFQMLDKNGNRKSLVVPDEASFKDNSRNLAMDTGKVKGCGITFLETVEGFSKCLNSSPEYIQALIGDSIVEF
;
A
#
# COMPACT_ATOMS: atom_id res chain seq x y z
N MET A 1 -11.44 -10.74 26.43
CA MET A 1 -9.99 -10.45 26.27
C MET A 1 -9.82 -9.54 25.06
N LYS A 2 -8.81 -8.65 25.06
CA LYS A 2 -8.50 -7.86 23.85
C LYS A 2 -7.91 -8.80 22.80
N LYS A 3 -8.29 -8.59 21.52
CA LYS A 3 -7.70 -9.30 20.38
C LYS A 3 -6.19 -9.04 20.31
N LYS A 4 -5.37 -10.07 20.18
CA LYS A 4 -3.91 -9.98 20.09
C LYS A 4 -3.48 -9.96 18.64
N ILE A 5 -2.92 -8.84 18.18
CA ILE A 5 -2.55 -8.61 16.79
C ILE A 5 -1.03 -8.47 16.67
N MET A 6 -0.42 -9.36 15.92
CA MET A 6 0.99 -9.27 15.54
C MET A 6 1.12 -8.54 14.21
N ILE A 7 2.01 -7.55 14.15
CA ILE A 7 2.26 -6.75 12.95
C ILE A 7 3.72 -6.86 12.57
N THR A 8 4.04 -7.55 11.49
CA THR A 8 5.41 -7.59 10.95
C THR A 8 5.66 -6.35 10.09
N GLY A 9 6.91 -5.91 10.03
CA GLY A 9 7.23 -4.64 9.37
C GLY A 9 6.60 -3.44 10.09
N SER A 10 6.45 -3.53 11.41
CA SER A 10 5.83 -2.52 12.28
C SER A 10 6.55 -1.17 12.29
N GLU A 11 7.80 -1.12 11.84
CA GLU A 11 8.59 0.11 11.67
C GLU A 11 8.42 0.71 10.28
N GLY A 12 7.68 0.04 9.39
CA GLY A 12 7.40 0.49 8.03
C GLY A 12 6.31 1.57 7.96
N PHE A 13 6.09 2.12 6.75
CA PHE A 13 5.08 3.15 6.51
C PHE A 13 3.66 2.70 6.91
N LEU A 14 3.23 1.54 6.45
CA LEU A 14 1.90 0.98 6.76
C LEU A 14 1.87 0.35 8.15
N GLY A 15 2.82 -0.55 8.46
CA GLY A 15 2.83 -1.28 9.74
C GLY A 15 2.87 -0.38 10.96
N GLY A 16 3.65 0.72 10.91
CA GLY A 16 3.69 1.71 11.99
C GLY A 16 2.35 2.40 12.21
N ARG A 17 1.63 2.74 11.13
CA ARG A 17 0.29 3.37 11.20
C ARG A 17 -0.78 2.41 11.70
N ILE A 18 -0.72 1.15 11.29
CA ILE A 18 -1.61 0.10 11.82
C ILE A 18 -1.37 -0.05 13.33
N ALA A 19 -0.12 -0.18 13.74
CA ALA A 19 0.22 -0.33 15.16
C ALA A 19 -0.27 0.86 15.99
N ALA A 20 -0.06 2.10 15.53
CA ALA A 20 -0.52 3.30 16.21
C ALA A 20 -2.05 3.41 16.29
N TYR A 21 -2.76 3.01 15.22
CA TYR A 21 -4.22 3.08 15.18
C TYR A 21 -4.89 2.09 16.14
N TYR A 22 -4.35 0.86 16.25
CA TYR A 22 -4.93 -0.18 17.10
C TYR A 22 -4.39 -0.15 18.53
N GLU A 23 -3.39 0.68 18.83
CA GLU A 23 -2.87 0.86 20.18
C GLU A 23 -3.98 1.27 21.15
N GLY A 24 -4.04 0.63 22.31
CA GLY A 24 -5.12 0.83 23.29
C GLY A 24 -6.43 0.07 23.00
N ARG A 25 -6.72 -0.28 21.73
CA ARG A 25 -7.90 -1.07 21.32
C ARG A 25 -7.62 -2.58 21.35
N CYS A 26 -6.43 -2.99 20.92
CA CYS A 26 -5.96 -4.37 20.86
C CYS A 26 -4.66 -4.52 21.65
N GLU A 27 -4.26 -5.78 21.90
CA GLU A 27 -2.90 -6.10 22.33
C GLU A 27 -2.03 -6.18 21.09
N ILE A 28 -1.07 -5.24 20.93
CA ILE A 28 -0.26 -5.14 19.73
C ILE A 28 1.12 -5.73 19.97
N ILE A 29 1.51 -6.71 19.16
CA ILE A 29 2.85 -7.25 19.06
C ILE A 29 3.52 -6.61 17.84
N ARG A 30 4.41 -5.65 18.08
CA ARG A 30 5.22 -5.02 17.02
C ARG A 30 6.41 -5.91 16.70
N VAL A 31 6.63 -6.18 15.41
CA VAL A 31 7.74 -7.00 14.93
C VAL A 31 8.49 -6.21 13.85
N GLY A 32 9.66 -5.74 14.21
CA GLY A 32 10.61 -5.07 13.33
C GLY A 32 11.58 -6.06 12.67
N HIS A 33 12.49 -5.53 11.86
CA HIS A 33 13.50 -6.34 11.16
C HIS A 33 14.49 -7.02 12.12
N GLY A 34 14.77 -6.41 13.27
CA GLY A 34 15.68 -6.96 14.29
C GLY A 34 15.05 -8.02 15.20
N ASP A 35 13.71 -8.16 15.18
CA ASP A 35 13.00 -9.04 16.10
C ASP A 35 12.81 -10.45 15.54
N LEU A 36 12.68 -10.58 14.21
CA LEU A 36 12.34 -11.82 13.53
C LEU A 36 12.86 -11.83 12.09
N ASP A 37 13.65 -12.84 11.76
CA ASP A 37 13.94 -13.18 10.35
C ASP A 37 12.78 -13.99 9.76
N ILE A 38 11.95 -13.31 8.97
CA ILE A 38 10.80 -13.96 8.32
C ILE A 38 11.19 -14.98 7.25
N SER A 39 12.42 -14.93 6.73
CA SER A 39 12.92 -15.88 5.73
C SER A 39 13.29 -17.23 6.32
N ASP A 40 13.47 -17.31 7.63
CA ASP A 40 13.75 -18.55 8.37
C ASP A 40 12.45 -19.15 8.95
N GLU A 41 12.09 -20.33 8.44
CA GLU A 41 10.84 -21.02 8.80
C GLU A 41 10.82 -21.40 10.30
N GLY A 42 11.97 -21.86 10.86
CA GLY A 42 12.06 -22.25 12.24
C GLY A 42 11.87 -21.08 13.20
N SER A 43 12.53 -19.95 12.91
CA SER A 43 12.38 -18.70 13.67
C SER A 43 10.96 -18.20 13.66
N VAL A 44 10.27 -18.27 12.53
CA VAL A 44 8.85 -17.87 12.41
C VAL A 44 7.94 -18.76 13.26
N ALA A 45 8.11 -20.07 13.20
CA ALA A 45 7.31 -21.04 13.96
C ALA A 45 7.50 -20.84 15.47
N GLU A 46 8.75 -20.72 15.93
CA GLU A 46 9.06 -20.49 17.35
C GLU A 46 8.48 -19.15 17.84
N TYR A 47 8.62 -18.10 17.05
CA TYR A 47 8.13 -16.76 17.41
C TYR A 47 6.60 -16.73 17.54
N LEU A 48 5.88 -17.31 16.56
CA LEU A 48 4.42 -17.37 16.57
C LEU A 48 3.91 -18.22 17.74
N ASN A 49 4.52 -19.38 18.01
CA ASN A 49 4.16 -20.23 19.14
C ASN A 49 4.39 -19.54 20.49
N GLY A 50 5.50 -18.80 20.63
CA GLY A 50 5.82 -18.06 21.86
C GLY A 50 4.90 -16.85 22.08
N LYS A 51 4.45 -16.19 21.03
CA LYS A 51 3.58 -15.00 21.12
C LYS A 51 2.09 -15.32 21.08
N ASN A 52 1.70 -16.38 20.41
CA ASN A 52 0.31 -16.84 20.25
C ASN A 52 -0.69 -15.72 19.86
N PRO A 53 -0.50 -15.04 18.72
CA PRO A 53 -1.39 -13.99 18.26
C PRO A 53 -2.72 -14.57 17.73
N ASP A 54 -3.83 -13.83 17.89
CA ASP A 54 -5.11 -14.17 17.24
C ASP A 54 -5.06 -13.86 15.73
N VAL A 55 -4.36 -12.75 15.39
CA VAL A 55 -4.25 -12.25 14.02
C VAL A 55 -2.81 -11.82 13.73
N VAL A 56 -2.31 -12.19 12.56
CA VAL A 56 -1.04 -11.70 12.01
C VAL A 56 -1.34 -10.78 10.81
N ILE A 57 -0.91 -9.53 10.91
CA ILE A 57 -0.92 -8.57 9.79
C ILE A 57 0.50 -8.49 9.25
N HIS A 58 0.73 -9.14 8.10
CA HIS A 58 2.06 -9.28 7.52
C HIS A 58 2.36 -8.14 6.55
N CYS A 59 3.06 -7.09 7.04
CA CYS A 59 3.46 -5.91 6.27
C CYS A 59 4.96 -5.92 5.89
N ALA A 60 5.76 -6.85 6.42
CA ALA A 60 7.18 -6.92 6.09
C ALA A 60 7.37 -7.23 4.60
N ALA A 61 8.12 -6.40 3.91
CA ALA A 61 8.39 -6.54 2.48
C ALA A 61 9.58 -5.68 2.04
N VAL A 62 10.25 -6.10 0.98
CA VAL A 62 11.08 -5.22 0.12
C VAL A 62 10.15 -4.66 -0.95
N SER A 63 9.61 -3.45 -0.75
CA SER A 63 8.56 -2.88 -1.59
C SER A 63 9.06 -2.01 -2.75
N ASN A 64 10.37 -1.71 -2.79
CA ASN A 64 10.96 -0.99 -3.91
C ASN A 64 11.17 -1.96 -5.08
N THR A 65 10.43 -1.76 -6.18
CA THR A 65 10.47 -2.64 -7.35
C THR A 65 11.87 -2.71 -7.97
N ARG A 66 12.60 -1.57 -8.04
CA ARG A 66 13.97 -1.56 -8.56
C ARG A 66 14.92 -2.37 -7.69
N THR A 67 14.81 -2.26 -6.37
CA THR A 67 15.61 -3.11 -5.45
C THR A 67 15.33 -4.59 -5.67
N CYS A 68 14.09 -4.95 -5.96
CA CYS A 68 13.71 -6.33 -6.26
C CYS A 68 14.29 -6.82 -7.59
N GLU A 69 14.30 -5.96 -8.63
CA GLU A 69 14.93 -6.27 -9.91
C GLU A 69 16.45 -6.42 -9.77
N ASP A 70 17.09 -5.50 -9.04
CA ASP A 70 18.55 -5.53 -8.82
C ASP A 70 18.96 -6.71 -7.90
N ASN A 71 18.08 -7.20 -7.03
CA ASN A 71 18.32 -8.28 -6.06
C ASN A 71 17.17 -9.29 -5.98
N PRO A 72 16.94 -10.12 -7.01
CA PRO A 72 15.83 -11.07 -7.05
C PRO A 72 15.83 -12.07 -5.90
N GLY A 73 17.01 -12.53 -5.45
CA GLY A 73 17.15 -13.45 -4.33
C GLY A 73 16.69 -12.85 -3.00
N LEU A 74 17.00 -11.58 -2.74
CA LEU A 74 16.46 -10.86 -1.58
C LEU A 74 14.94 -10.72 -1.67
N SER A 75 14.44 -10.36 -2.86
CA SER A 75 13.00 -10.26 -3.09
C SER A 75 12.30 -11.60 -2.88
N GLU A 76 12.86 -12.71 -3.36
CA GLU A 76 12.32 -14.05 -3.13
C GLU A 76 12.29 -14.40 -1.65
N ALA A 77 13.39 -14.18 -0.92
CA ALA A 77 13.47 -14.49 0.50
C ALA A 77 12.41 -13.72 1.32
N VAL A 78 12.25 -12.41 1.07
CA VAL A 78 11.40 -11.54 1.88
C VAL A 78 9.95 -11.50 1.36
N ASN A 79 9.74 -11.44 0.03
CA ASN A 79 8.40 -11.22 -0.53
C ASN A 79 7.66 -12.52 -0.91
N LEU A 80 8.36 -13.67 -0.98
CA LEU A 80 7.77 -14.98 -1.24
C LEU A 80 7.96 -15.93 -0.06
N LYS A 81 9.20 -16.27 0.32
CA LYS A 81 9.45 -17.25 1.40
C LYS A 81 8.94 -16.75 2.75
N GLY A 82 9.16 -15.48 3.09
CA GLY A 82 8.69 -14.89 4.33
C GLY A 82 7.17 -15.03 4.54
N PRO A 83 6.32 -14.56 3.60
CA PRO A 83 4.87 -14.77 3.68
C PRO A 83 4.43 -16.24 3.73
N VAL A 84 5.13 -17.13 3.02
CA VAL A 84 4.88 -18.58 3.05
C VAL A 84 5.18 -19.15 4.44
N ASN A 85 6.29 -18.77 5.06
CA ASN A 85 6.63 -19.17 6.42
C ASN A 85 5.59 -18.65 7.43
N MET A 86 5.13 -17.40 7.27
CA MET A 86 4.03 -16.85 8.08
C MET A 86 2.75 -17.68 7.93
N ALA A 87 2.40 -18.11 6.72
CA ALA A 87 1.21 -18.93 6.49
C ALA A 87 1.30 -20.30 7.16
N LYS A 88 2.49 -20.95 7.10
CA LYS A 88 2.73 -22.21 7.80
C LYS A 88 2.62 -22.04 9.32
N GLY A 89 3.30 -21.06 9.89
CA GLY A 89 3.25 -20.79 11.31
C GLY A 89 1.84 -20.41 11.80
N CYS A 90 1.08 -19.61 11.02
CA CYS A 90 -0.31 -19.29 11.33
C CYS A 90 -1.22 -20.52 11.29
N LYS A 91 -0.98 -21.44 10.35
CA LYS A 91 -1.71 -22.71 10.29
C LYS A 91 -1.50 -23.58 11.52
N GLU A 92 -0.25 -23.69 11.98
CA GLU A 92 0.12 -24.50 13.15
C GLU A 92 -0.39 -23.90 14.46
N ASN A 93 -0.34 -22.60 14.58
CA ASN A 93 -0.72 -21.87 15.79
C ASN A 93 -2.22 -21.50 15.83
N GLY A 94 -2.95 -21.65 14.72
CA GLY A 94 -4.37 -21.30 14.61
C GLY A 94 -4.65 -19.81 14.44
N SER A 95 -3.64 -19.01 14.15
CA SER A 95 -3.76 -17.56 13.91
C SER A 95 -4.38 -17.26 12.54
N ARG A 96 -5.08 -16.15 12.43
CA ARG A 96 -5.55 -15.61 11.15
C ARG A 96 -4.46 -14.77 10.49
N LEU A 97 -4.20 -14.99 9.20
CA LEU A 97 -3.21 -14.23 8.43
C LEU A 97 -3.89 -13.22 7.50
N LEU A 98 -3.49 -11.94 7.61
CA LEU A 98 -3.72 -10.90 6.61
C LEU A 98 -2.38 -10.57 5.96
N PHE A 99 -2.24 -10.90 4.68
CA PHE A 99 -1.04 -10.63 3.89
C PHE A 99 -1.20 -9.36 3.05
N MET A 100 -0.31 -8.40 3.24
CA MET A 100 -0.27 -7.18 2.44
C MET A 100 0.40 -7.47 1.09
N SER A 101 -0.43 -7.69 0.08
CA SER A 101 -0.05 -7.86 -1.32
C SER A 101 -0.01 -6.51 -2.04
N SER A 102 0.00 -6.47 -3.38
CA SER A 102 0.24 -5.25 -4.15
C SER A 102 -0.47 -5.22 -5.49
N ASP A 103 -0.83 -4.01 -5.94
CA ASP A 103 -1.27 -3.70 -7.30
C ASP A 103 -0.21 -3.99 -8.38
N GLN A 104 1.08 -4.13 -7.98
CA GLN A 104 2.16 -4.45 -8.91
C GLN A 104 2.00 -5.81 -9.60
N ILE A 105 1.13 -6.66 -9.11
CA ILE A 105 0.70 -7.90 -9.79
C ILE A 105 0.07 -7.57 -11.14
N TYR A 106 -0.57 -6.42 -11.26
CA TYR A 106 -1.22 -5.95 -12.49
C TYR A 106 -0.30 -5.18 -13.45
N ALA A 107 1.00 -5.10 -13.17
CA ALA A 107 1.92 -4.27 -13.97
C ALA A 107 2.00 -4.65 -15.47
N GLY A 108 1.66 -5.89 -15.82
CA GLY A 108 1.58 -6.36 -17.21
C GLY A 108 0.17 -6.30 -17.81
N SER A 109 -0.78 -5.68 -17.14
CA SER A 109 -2.16 -5.60 -17.62
C SER A 109 -2.28 -4.72 -18.87
N SER A 110 -2.88 -5.28 -19.90
CA SER A 110 -3.30 -4.59 -21.13
C SER A 110 -4.81 -4.33 -21.19
N LEU A 111 -5.52 -4.56 -20.07
CA LEU A 111 -6.96 -4.36 -20.01
C LEU A 111 -7.29 -2.86 -20.04
N GLU A 112 -8.32 -2.48 -20.78
CA GLU A 112 -8.84 -1.09 -20.83
C GLU A 112 -9.71 -0.74 -19.60
N ARG A 113 -10.06 -1.74 -18.80
CA ARG A 113 -10.83 -1.61 -17.56
C ARG A 113 -9.95 -1.82 -16.32
N ALA A 114 -10.48 -1.50 -15.15
CA ALA A 114 -9.86 -1.86 -13.86
C ALA A 114 -9.71 -3.39 -13.73
N ASN A 115 -8.61 -3.81 -13.09
CA ASN A 115 -8.26 -5.21 -12.91
C ASN A 115 -9.04 -5.83 -11.77
N LYS A 116 -9.53 -7.06 -11.98
CA LYS A 116 -10.17 -7.89 -10.97
C LYS A 116 -9.19 -8.89 -10.40
N GLU A 117 -9.54 -9.48 -9.26
CA GLU A 117 -8.68 -10.43 -8.55
C GLU A 117 -8.40 -11.71 -9.32
N ASP A 118 -9.31 -12.11 -10.20
CA ASP A 118 -9.27 -13.32 -11.03
C ASP A 118 -8.73 -13.08 -12.46
N ASP A 119 -8.35 -11.84 -12.80
CA ASP A 119 -7.72 -11.56 -14.08
C ASP A 119 -6.33 -12.21 -14.18
N GLU A 120 -6.10 -12.92 -15.28
CA GLU A 120 -4.80 -13.48 -15.62
C GLU A 120 -3.92 -12.42 -16.28
N ILE A 121 -2.93 -11.92 -15.53
CA ILE A 121 -2.04 -10.84 -15.97
C ILE A 121 -0.61 -11.38 -16.13
N PRO A 122 0.07 -11.07 -17.24
CA PRO A 122 1.47 -11.44 -17.43
C PRO A 122 2.37 -10.84 -16.34
N PHE A 123 3.33 -11.61 -15.85
CA PHE A 123 4.34 -11.12 -14.91
C PHE A 123 5.39 -10.30 -15.66
N VAL A 124 5.58 -9.06 -15.25
CA VAL A 124 6.51 -8.12 -15.90
C VAL A 124 7.53 -7.51 -14.94
N ASN A 125 7.41 -7.76 -13.64
CA ASN A 125 8.39 -7.34 -12.65
C ASN A 125 8.55 -8.38 -11.53
N VAL A 126 9.75 -8.44 -10.94
CA VAL A 126 10.13 -9.40 -9.89
C VAL A 126 9.26 -9.25 -8.65
N TYR A 127 8.97 -8.02 -8.23
CA TYR A 127 8.18 -7.76 -7.03
C TYR A 127 6.74 -8.29 -7.16
N GLY A 128 6.05 -7.94 -8.26
CA GLY A 128 4.68 -8.39 -8.53
C GLY A 128 4.61 -9.92 -8.67
N THR A 129 5.61 -10.53 -9.34
CA THR A 129 5.73 -11.98 -9.48
C THR A 129 5.80 -12.66 -8.12
N HIS A 130 6.71 -12.23 -7.24
CA HIS A 130 6.85 -12.84 -5.90
C HIS A 130 5.61 -12.60 -5.02
N LYS A 131 4.96 -11.43 -5.13
CA LYS A 131 3.70 -11.17 -4.42
C LYS A 131 2.58 -12.12 -4.87
N LYS A 132 2.45 -12.34 -6.19
CA LYS A 132 1.43 -13.27 -6.72
C LYS A 132 1.71 -14.71 -6.32
N GLN A 133 2.96 -15.16 -6.43
CA GLN A 133 3.36 -16.50 -5.98
C GLN A 133 3.11 -16.68 -4.47
N ALA A 134 3.35 -15.65 -3.66
CA ALA A 134 3.05 -15.68 -2.24
C ALA A 134 1.55 -15.81 -1.97
N GLU A 135 0.68 -15.08 -2.70
CA GLU A 135 -0.78 -15.25 -2.60
C GLU A 135 -1.21 -16.69 -2.84
N ASP A 136 -0.71 -17.31 -3.92
CA ASP A 136 -1.07 -18.67 -4.32
C ASP A 136 -0.62 -19.69 -3.26
N GLU A 137 0.62 -19.57 -2.78
CA GLU A 137 1.16 -20.46 -1.75
C GLU A 137 0.46 -20.27 -0.39
N ILE A 138 0.18 -19.02 0.02
CA ILE A 138 -0.57 -18.75 1.24
C ILE A 138 -1.92 -19.44 1.20
N LEU A 139 -2.70 -19.26 0.13
CA LEU A 139 -4.04 -19.85 0.04
C LEU A 139 -4.02 -21.38 -0.11
N ARG A 140 -2.97 -21.94 -0.70
CA ARG A 140 -2.76 -23.40 -0.73
C ARG A 140 -2.48 -23.96 0.68
N ILE A 141 -1.69 -23.26 1.50
CA ILE A 141 -1.31 -23.70 2.87
C ILE A 141 -2.41 -23.40 3.87
N LEU A 142 -2.98 -22.18 3.78
CA LEU A 142 -3.92 -21.59 4.71
C LEU A 142 -5.16 -21.07 3.93
N PRO A 143 -6.13 -21.93 3.55
CA PRO A 143 -7.26 -21.54 2.69
C PRO A 143 -8.13 -20.40 3.23
N HIS A 144 -8.06 -20.14 4.53
CA HIS A 144 -8.74 -18.99 5.18
C HIS A 144 -7.83 -17.76 5.36
N GLY A 145 -6.61 -17.78 4.82
CA GLY A 145 -5.73 -16.61 4.72
C GLY A 145 -6.34 -15.53 3.83
N ILE A 146 -6.04 -14.28 4.13
CA ILE A 146 -6.56 -13.11 3.42
C ILE A 146 -5.39 -12.38 2.79
N CYS A 147 -5.42 -12.24 1.45
CA CYS A 147 -4.43 -11.50 0.70
C CYS A 147 -5.04 -10.19 0.20
N LEU A 148 -4.49 -9.06 0.65
CA LEU A 148 -5.00 -7.73 0.33
C LEU A 148 -4.04 -7.05 -0.68
N ARG A 149 -4.47 -6.91 -1.94
CA ARG A 149 -3.73 -6.17 -2.98
C ARG A 149 -3.90 -4.69 -2.74
N LEU A 150 -2.85 -4.05 -2.21
CA LEU A 150 -2.84 -2.63 -1.90
C LEU A 150 -2.41 -1.82 -3.11
N SER A 151 -3.05 -0.68 -3.35
CA SER A 151 -2.55 0.34 -4.27
C SER A 151 -1.44 1.19 -3.63
N TRP A 152 -0.82 2.07 -4.40
CA TRP A 152 0.14 3.03 -3.84
C TRP A 152 -0.52 3.91 -2.78
N MET A 153 0.11 3.99 -1.61
CA MET A 153 -0.45 4.72 -0.47
C MET A 153 0.24 6.06 -0.26
N TYR A 154 -0.50 7.00 0.29
CA TYR A 154 0.03 8.30 0.69
C TYR A 154 -0.46 8.71 2.09
N ASP A 155 0.27 9.62 2.70
CA ASP A 155 -0.08 10.34 3.92
C ASP A 155 0.86 11.53 4.09
N PHE A 156 0.49 12.44 4.96
CA PHE A 156 1.44 13.40 5.51
C PHE A 156 2.50 12.71 6.39
N PRO A 157 3.69 13.32 6.54
CA PRO A 157 4.63 12.91 7.57
C PRO A 157 3.97 13.00 8.96
N VAL A 158 4.09 11.92 9.72
CA VAL A 158 3.58 11.85 11.11
C VAL A 158 4.77 11.68 12.04
N ARG A 159 4.84 12.51 13.11
CA ARG A 159 5.93 12.44 14.08
C ARG A 159 5.99 11.04 14.71
N GLY A 160 7.18 10.46 14.73
CA GLY A 160 7.42 9.12 15.31
C GLY A 160 7.04 7.95 14.39
N LEU A 161 6.50 8.21 13.19
CA LEU A 161 6.22 7.17 12.21
C LEU A 161 7.07 7.35 10.95
N LYS A 162 7.44 6.23 10.34
CA LYS A 162 8.20 6.24 9.09
C LYS A 162 7.41 6.93 7.98
N SER A 163 8.07 7.88 7.32
CA SER A 163 7.57 8.48 6.09
C SER A 163 8.06 7.69 4.87
N SER A 164 7.28 7.73 3.79
CA SER A 164 7.71 7.24 2.48
C SER A 164 7.43 8.31 1.42
N SER A 165 8.22 8.33 0.36
CA SER A 165 7.94 9.14 -0.82
C SER A 165 6.57 8.71 -1.40
N ASN A 166 5.69 9.68 -1.61
CA ASN A 166 4.35 9.47 -2.15
C ASN A 166 3.95 10.68 -3.00
N LEU A 167 2.87 10.56 -3.76
CA LEU A 167 2.44 11.62 -4.68
C LEU A 167 2.21 12.95 -3.96
N LEU A 168 1.59 12.95 -2.79
CA LEU A 168 1.29 14.16 -2.03
C LEU A 168 2.57 14.89 -1.59
N THR A 169 3.48 14.17 -0.94
CA THR A 169 4.75 14.76 -0.46
C THR A 169 5.64 15.23 -1.61
N ASN A 170 5.63 14.51 -2.74
CA ASN A 170 6.39 14.89 -3.92
C ASN A 170 5.84 16.15 -4.58
N LEU A 171 4.51 16.33 -4.65
CA LEU A 171 3.87 17.54 -5.15
C LEU A 171 4.15 18.74 -4.24
N ILE A 172 4.04 18.58 -2.92
CA ILE A 172 4.39 19.63 -1.95
C ILE A 172 5.85 20.03 -2.11
N GLN A 173 6.75 19.07 -2.22
CA GLN A 173 8.18 19.35 -2.42
C GLN A 173 8.44 20.09 -3.75
N ALA A 174 7.75 19.71 -4.83
CA ALA A 174 7.84 20.39 -6.12
C ALA A 174 7.38 21.85 -6.00
N MET A 175 6.30 22.10 -5.25
CA MET A 175 5.78 23.45 -4.98
C MET A 175 6.76 24.30 -4.16
N VAL A 176 7.33 23.73 -3.08
CA VAL A 176 8.28 24.44 -2.21
C VAL A 176 9.59 24.78 -2.96
N GLN A 177 10.03 23.89 -3.85
CA GLN A 177 11.28 24.05 -4.61
C GLN A 177 11.08 24.76 -5.96
N ASP A 178 9.86 25.11 -6.33
CA ASP A 178 9.48 25.65 -7.64
C ASP A 178 10.06 24.81 -8.80
N ARG A 179 9.92 23.48 -8.72
CA ARG A 179 10.48 22.54 -9.70
C ARG A 179 9.38 21.73 -10.37
N PRO A 180 9.42 21.62 -11.73
CA PRO A 180 8.43 20.79 -12.43
C PRO A 180 8.57 19.32 -12.04
N MET A 181 7.43 18.67 -11.85
CA MET A 181 7.28 17.24 -11.60
C MET A 181 6.67 16.58 -12.84
N ARG A 182 7.40 15.64 -13.44
CA ARG A 182 6.90 14.87 -14.59
C ARG A 182 6.11 13.66 -14.10
N LEU A 183 4.90 13.50 -14.64
CA LEU A 183 4.04 12.34 -14.33
C LEU A 183 3.56 11.66 -15.61
N PRO A 184 3.58 10.32 -15.67
CA PRO A 184 3.20 9.57 -16.85
C PRO A 184 1.73 9.78 -17.25
N VAL A 185 1.50 9.95 -18.55
CA VAL A 185 0.16 10.01 -19.13
C VAL A 185 -0.37 8.61 -19.48
N HIS A 186 0.53 7.63 -19.66
CA HIS A 186 0.22 6.24 -20.01
C HIS A 186 0.28 5.30 -18.79
N ASP A 187 0.02 5.81 -17.60
CA ASP A 187 -0.01 5.06 -16.34
C ASP A 187 -1.30 5.39 -15.59
N CYS A 188 -2.12 4.39 -15.32
CA CYS A 188 -3.34 4.51 -14.54
C CYS A 188 -3.25 3.63 -13.29
N ARG A 189 -3.52 4.20 -12.12
CA ARG A 189 -3.54 3.47 -10.86
C ARG A 189 -4.35 4.17 -9.79
N GLY A 190 -4.89 3.38 -8.86
CA GLY A 190 -5.41 3.88 -7.59
C GLY A 190 -4.28 4.39 -6.69
N ILE A 191 -4.54 5.46 -5.95
CA ILE A 191 -3.64 5.98 -4.92
C ILE A 191 -4.47 6.20 -3.66
N THR A 192 -4.17 5.44 -2.60
CA THR A 192 -5.04 5.36 -1.42
C THR A 192 -4.48 6.14 -0.25
N TRP A 193 -5.32 6.93 0.39
CA TRP A 193 -4.98 7.49 1.70
C TRP A 193 -4.82 6.35 2.72
N VAL A 194 -3.65 6.24 3.34
CA VAL A 194 -3.32 5.11 4.21
C VAL A 194 -4.30 4.94 5.38
N GLN A 195 -4.92 6.03 5.85
CA GLN A 195 -5.91 5.96 6.92
C GLN A 195 -7.17 5.19 6.53
N GLU A 196 -7.55 5.19 5.24
CA GLU A 196 -8.64 4.36 4.73
C GLU A 196 -8.27 2.88 4.76
N VAL A 197 -7.01 2.54 4.42
CA VAL A 197 -6.50 1.16 4.55
C VAL A 197 -6.54 0.72 6.01
N VAL A 198 -5.98 1.52 6.91
CA VAL A 198 -5.87 1.18 8.35
C VAL A 198 -7.25 0.96 8.98
N LYS A 199 -8.24 1.82 8.70
CA LYS A 199 -9.60 1.69 9.21
C LYS A 199 -10.30 0.45 8.68
N ASN A 200 -10.12 0.16 7.39
CA ASN A 200 -10.76 -0.97 6.72
C ASN A 200 -10.13 -2.33 7.07
N LEU A 201 -8.98 -2.37 7.77
CA LEU A 201 -8.42 -3.62 8.26
C LEU A 201 -9.29 -4.30 9.32
N GLU A 202 -10.03 -3.55 10.13
CA GLU A 202 -10.89 -4.14 11.16
C GLU A 202 -11.94 -5.07 10.56
N PRO A 203 -12.82 -4.63 9.64
CA PRO A 203 -13.74 -5.53 8.96
C PRO A 203 -13.01 -6.52 8.02
N ALA A 204 -11.82 -6.19 7.51
CA ALA A 204 -11.06 -7.11 6.67
C ALA A 204 -10.53 -8.33 7.43
N MET A 205 -10.35 -8.25 8.74
CA MET A 205 -9.97 -9.40 9.56
C MET A 205 -11.03 -10.51 9.54
N ASP A 206 -12.27 -10.20 9.20
CA ASP A 206 -13.39 -11.14 9.19
C ASP A 206 -13.81 -11.60 7.79
N LEU A 207 -13.10 -11.16 6.74
CA LEU A 207 -13.36 -11.58 5.37
C LEU A 207 -13.16 -13.09 5.20
N PRO A 208 -13.90 -13.75 4.32
CA PRO A 208 -13.56 -15.10 3.86
C PRO A 208 -12.13 -15.17 3.32
N GLY A 209 -11.49 -16.33 3.43
CA GLY A 209 -10.17 -16.55 2.82
C GLY A 209 -10.19 -16.27 1.33
N GLY A 210 -9.13 -15.63 0.83
CA GLY A 210 -9.03 -15.29 -0.59
C GLY A 210 -8.23 -14.01 -0.86
N VAL A 211 -8.23 -13.60 -2.13
CA VAL A 211 -7.57 -12.37 -2.61
C VAL A 211 -8.61 -11.27 -2.74
N TYR A 212 -8.22 -10.05 -2.39
CA TYR A 212 -9.07 -8.86 -2.47
C TYR A 212 -8.28 -7.66 -2.95
N ASN A 213 -8.80 -6.93 -3.93
CA ASN A 213 -8.35 -5.59 -4.25
C ASN A 213 -8.74 -4.64 -3.10
N PHE A 214 -7.74 -3.98 -2.49
CA PHE A 214 -7.93 -3.27 -1.23
C PHE A 214 -7.32 -1.88 -1.29
N GLY A 215 -8.07 -0.93 -1.83
CA GLY A 215 -7.62 0.45 -2.01
C GLY A 215 -8.58 1.27 -2.86
N SER A 216 -8.18 2.49 -3.15
CA SER A 216 -8.97 3.47 -3.94
C SER A 216 -9.03 3.08 -5.41
N GLU A 217 -10.21 3.19 -6.00
CA GLU A 217 -10.37 3.16 -7.45
C GLU A 217 -9.90 4.48 -8.08
N ASN A 218 -9.51 4.42 -9.34
CA ASN A 218 -9.16 5.59 -10.15
C ASN A 218 -9.28 5.26 -11.64
N VAL A 219 -9.75 6.23 -12.39
CA VAL A 219 -9.86 6.14 -13.87
C VAL A 219 -8.93 7.15 -14.57
N LEU A 220 -8.23 7.96 -13.80
CA LEU A 220 -7.35 9.01 -14.31
C LEU A 220 -5.93 8.48 -14.47
N SER A 221 -5.20 9.03 -15.45
CA SER A 221 -3.75 8.84 -15.53
C SER A 221 -3.04 9.42 -14.30
N SER A 222 -1.81 8.98 -14.07
CA SER A 222 -0.96 9.55 -13.02
C SER A 222 -0.76 11.06 -13.21
N TYR A 223 -0.64 11.53 -14.47
CA TYR A 223 -0.56 12.96 -14.79
C TYR A 223 -1.84 13.71 -14.42
N GLU A 224 -3.01 13.23 -14.83
CA GLU A 224 -4.30 13.87 -14.52
C GLU A 224 -4.57 13.88 -13.02
N THR A 225 -4.28 12.77 -12.33
CA THR A 225 -4.38 12.69 -10.88
C THR A 225 -3.48 13.73 -10.20
N GLY A 226 -2.20 13.78 -10.57
CA GLY A 226 -1.26 14.76 -10.02
C GLY A 226 -1.67 16.21 -10.30
N LYS A 227 -2.19 16.49 -11.49
CA LYS A 227 -2.71 17.82 -11.85
C LYS A 227 -3.90 18.23 -10.97
N ARG A 228 -4.84 17.32 -10.71
CA ARG A 228 -5.99 17.60 -9.82
C ARG A 228 -5.54 17.81 -8.39
N VAL A 229 -4.63 17.00 -7.88
CA VAL A 229 -4.10 17.16 -6.52
C VAL A 229 -3.30 18.47 -6.39
N PHE A 230 -2.51 18.84 -7.40
CA PHE A 230 -1.82 20.13 -7.43
C PHE A 230 -2.81 21.31 -7.35
N GLN A 231 -3.92 21.26 -8.10
CA GLN A 231 -4.96 22.30 -8.06
C GLN A 231 -5.62 22.41 -6.67
N MET A 232 -5.77 21.29 -5.95
CA MET A 232 -6.29 21.31 -4.58
C MET A 232 -5.29 21.95 -3.58
N LEU A 233 -3.99 21.79 -3.81
CA LEU A 233 -2.94 22.39 -3.02
C LEU A 233 -2.81 23.89 -3.31
N ASP A 234 -2.92 24.30 -4.57
CA ASP A 234 -2.88 25.70 -5.02
C ASP A 234 -4.30 26.31 -5.07
N LYS A 235 -4.96 26.39 -3.90
CA LYS A 235 -6.34 26.88 -3.78
C LYS A 235 -6.59 28.27 -4.38
N ASN A 236 -5.59 29.11 -4.40
CA ASN A 236 -5.70 30.48 -4.92
C ASN A 236 -5.44 30.56 -6.42
N GLY A 237 -4.97 29.49 -7.06
CA GLY A 237 -4.64 29.46 -8.49
C GLY A 237 -3.50 30.41 -8.88
N ASN A 238 -2.66 30.79 -7.92
CA ASN A 238 -1.64 31.81 -8.10
C ASN A 238 -0.34 31.25 -8.73
N ARG A 239 -0.21 29.91 -8.80
CA ARG A 239 0.99 29.26 -9.31
C ARG A 239 0.75 28.67 -10.69
N LYS A 240 1.73 28.81 -11.57
CA LYS A 240 1.78 28.00 -12.79
C LYS A 240 1.85 26.53 -12.41
N SER A 241 1.08 25.67 -13.07
CA SER A 241 1.14 24.23 -12.81
C SER A 241 2.55 23.70 -12.99
N LEU A 242 3.08 23.10 -11.94
CA LEU A 242 4.38 22.42 -11.95
C LEU A 242 4.26 20.96 -12.40
N VAL A 243 3.04 20.44 -12.51
CA VAL A 243 2.80 19.08 -13.02
C VAL A 243 2.82 19.12 -14.53
N VAL A 244 3.81 18.42 -15.12
CA VAL A 244 4.01 18.36 -16.57
C VAL A 244 3.86 16.92 -17.07
N PRO A 245 3.32 16.71 -18.29
CA PRO A 245 3.13 15.37 -18.81
C PRO A 245 4.46 14.69 -19.14
N ASP A 246 4.55 13.41 -18.84
CA ASP A 246 5.59 12.51 -19.32
C ASP A 246 4.96 11.58 -20.37
N GLU A 247 5.12 11.96 -21.63
CA GLU A 247 4.63 11.24 -22.79
C GLU A 247 5.51 10.02 -23.16
N ALA A 248 6.72 9.93 -22.60
CA ALA A 248 7.67 8.89 -22.95
C ALA A 248 7.49 7.63 -22.10
N SER A 249 7.23 7.82 -20.80
CA SER A 249 7.05 6.69 -19.90
C SER A 249 5.80 5.91 -20.24
N PHE A 250 5.96 4.58 -20.41
CA PHE A 250 4.88 3.64 -20.74
C PHE A 250 4.18 3.88 -22.10
N LYS A 251 4.79 4.65 -23.01
CA LYS A 251 4.20 4.97 -24.33
C LYS A 251 3.88 3.73 -25.17
N ASP A 252 4.83 2.81 -25.24
CA ASP A 252 4.72 1.59 -26.07
C ASP A 252 3.99 0.44 -25.35
N ASN A 253 3.83 0.55 -24.04
CA ASN A 253 3.15 -0.44 -23.21
C ASN A 253 2.51 0.28 -22.02
N SER A 254 1.32 0.83 -22.22
CA SER A 254 0.55 1.53 -21.18
C SER A 254 0.39 0.65 -19.95
N ARG A 255 0.65 1.22 -18.78
CA ARG A 255 0.55 0.50 -17.52
C ARG A 255 -0.80 0.75 -16.85
N ASN A 256 -1.57 -0.32 -16.65
CA ASN A 256 -2.84 -0.26 -15.95
C ASN A 256 -2.78 -1.02 -14.61
N LEU A 257 -2.61 -0.31 -13.53
CA LEU A 257 -2.66 -0.82 -12.14
C LEU A 257 -4.00 -0.50 -11.45
N ALA A 258 -4.98 0.06 -12.17
CA ALA A 258 -6.28 0.35 -11.59
C ALA A 258 -6.97 -0.95 -11.15
N MET A 259 -7.55 -0.93 -9.96
CA MET A 259 -8.20 -2.08 -9.33
C MET A 259 -9.71 -1.89 -9.31
N ASP A 260 -10.45 -2.93 -9.69
CA ASP A 260 -11.88 -3.07 -9.40
C ASP A 260 -12.04 -3.59 -7.97
N THR A 261 -12.69 -2.84 -7.11
CA THR A 261 -12.92 -3.19 -5.70
C THR A 261 -14.30 -3.78 -5.45
N GLY A 262 -15.01 -4.19 -6.49
CA GLY A 262 -16.38 -4.74 -6.40
C GLY A 262 -16.50 -5.91 -5.44
N LYS A 263 -15.48 -6.80 -5.39
CA LYS A 263 -15.47 -7.95 -4.48
C LYS A 263 -15.47 -7.53 -3.02
N VAL A 264 -14.57 -6.63 -2.62
CA VAL A 264 -14.49 -6.16 -1.23
C VAL A 264 -15.67 -5.25 -0.86
N LYS A 265 -16.19 -4.46 -1.81
CA LYS A 265 -17.44 -3.70 -1.64
C LYS A 265 -18.64 -4.61 -1.36
N GLY A 266 -18.72 -5.77 -2.02
CA GLY A 266 -19.73 -6.78 -1.75
C GLY A 266 -19.67 -7.35 -0.33
N CYS A 267 -18.53 -7.23 0.36
CA CYS A 267 -18.34 -7.57 1.77
C CYS A 267 -18.55 -6.38 2.72
N GLY A 268 -19.03 -5.24 2.23
CA GLY A 268 -19.31 -4.06 3.05
C GLY A 268 -18.11 -3.14 3.31
N ILE A 269 -16.97 -3.38 2.67
CA ILE A 269 -15.76 -2.57 2.80
C ILE A 269 -15.63 -1.63 1.59
N THR A 270 -15.55 -0.33 1.85
CA THR A 270 -15.46 0.69 0.80
C THR A 270 -14.27 1.61 1.01
N PHE A 271 -13.76 2.15 -0.08
CA PHE A 271 -12.74 3.17 -0.12
C PHE A 271 -13.25 4.40 -0.86
N LEU A 272 -12.76 5.57 -0.48
CA LEU A 272 -12.93 6.77 -1.29
C LEU A 272 -12.21 6.59 -2.62
N GLU A 273 -12.73 7.18 -3.69
CA GLU A 273 -11.96 7.29 -4.93
C GLU A 273 -10.68 8.11 -4.71
N THR A 274 -9.66 7.89 -5.52
CA THR A 274 -8.34 8.51 -5.36
C THR A 274 -8.42 10.02 -5.13
N VAL A 275 -9.13 10.76 -6.02
CA VAL A 275 -9.22 12.23 -5.94
C VAL A 275 -10.00 12.69 -4.70
N GLU A 276 -11.06 11.98 -4.35
CA GLU A 276 -11.85 12.24 -3.15
C GLU A 276 -11.03 12.00 -1.87
N GLY A 277 -10.24 10.91 -1.85
CA GLY A 277 -9.32 10.60 -0.76
C GLY A 277 -8.31 11.73 -0.52
N PHE A 278 -7.72 12.28 -1.61
CA PHE A 278 -6.84 13.46 -1.51
C PHE A 278 -7.57 14.66 -0.94
N SER A 279 -8.77 14.97 -1.43
CA SER A 279 -9.58 16.09 -0.90
C SER A 279 -9.82 15.94 0.60
N LYS A 280 -10.22 14.76 1.07
CA LYS A 280 -10.47 14.48 2.49
C LYS A 280 -9.18 14.57 3.32
N CYS A 281 -8.07 14.02 2.84
CA CYS A 281 -6.77 14.09 3.49
C CYS A 281 -6.32 15.55 3.66
N LEU A 282 -6.39 16.36 2.61
CA LEU A 282 -6.01 17.77 2.64
C LEU A 282 -6.89 18.58 3.61
N ASN A 283 -8.18 18.30 3.66
CA ASN A 283 -9.10 18.97 4.57
C ASN A 283 -8.94 18.52 6.04
N SER A 284 -8.32 17.37 6.30
CA SER A 284 -8.06 16.88 7.66
C SER A 284 -6.88 17.56 8.36
N SER A 285 -6.02 18.27 7.62
CA SER A 285 -4.81 18.92 8.15
C SER A 285 -4.53 20.28 7.47
N PRO A 286 -5.52 21.22 7.47
CA PRO A 286 -5.39 22.48 6.74
C PRO A 286 -4.24 23.34 7.26
N GLU A 287 -4.02 23.37 8.58
CA GLU A 287 -2.95 24.15 9.21
C GLU A 287 -1.55 23.65 8.81
N TYR A 288 -1.39 22.33 8.70
CA TYR A 288 -0.13 21.73 8.25
C TYR A 288 0.18 22.11 6.79
N ILE A 289 -0.83 22.12 5.94
CA ILE A 289 -0.68 22.52 4.52
C ILE A 289 -0.34 24.00 4.45
N GLN A 290 -1.02 24.84 5.21
CA GLN A 290 -0.78 26.28 5.26
C GLN A 290 0.62 26.59 5.77
N ALA A 291 1.12 25.88 6.77
CA ALA A 291 2.49 26.03 7.26
C ALA A 291 3.56 25.62 6.21
N LEU A 292 3.28 24.58 5.39
CA LEU A 292 4.22 24.13 4.37
C LEU A 292 4.21 24.95 3.08
N ILE A 293 3.04 25.47 2.70
CA ILE A 293 2.85 26.14 1.40
C ILE A 293 2.58 27.64 1.62
N GLY A 294 1.95 28.02 2.77
CA GLY A 294 1.51 29.37 3.07
C GLY A 294 2.66 30.36 3.32
N ASP A 295 3.68 29.97 4.04
CA ASP A 295 4.83 30.83 4.31
C ASP A 295 5.69 31.09 3.06
N SER A 296 5.57 30.22 2.04
CA SER A 296 6.19 30.46 0.73
C SER A 296 5.36 31.37 -0.20
N ILE A 297 4.13 31.72 0.19
CA ILE A 297 3.24 32.63 -0.57
C ILE A 297 3.34 34.08 -0.08
N VAL A 298 3.88 34.33 1.11
CA VAL A 298 3.94 35.67 1.72
C VAL A 298 5.19 36.46 1.32
N GLU A 299 6.16 35.85 0.68
CA GLU A 299 7.44 36.50 0.34
C GLU A 299 7.77 36.58 -1.18
N PHE A 300 6.78 36.48 -2.08
CA PHE A 300 7.05 36.71 -3.51
C PHE A 300 5.97 37.54 -4.19
#